data_b59dcff9250dc20a3141b5ded50a462e
#
_entry.id   b59dcff9250dc20a3141b5ded50a462e
#
_cell.length_a   1.000
_cell.length_b   1.000
_cell.length_c   1.000
_cell.angle_alpha   90.00
_cell.angle_beta   90.00
_cell.angle_gamma   90.00
#
_symmetry.space_group_name_H-M   'P 1'
#
loop_
_entity.id
_entity.type
_entity.pdbx_description
1 polymer ?
#
loop_
_entity_poly.entity_id
_entity_poly.type
_entity_poly.pdbx_seq_one_letter_code
_entity_poly.pdbx_strand_id
1 'polypeptide(L)'
;MPRRLSWLVLSIAIAIPALAQTPMQVYGAWHCSTDYCTWAAVSSASTFDTDNHWMIDRHMNNTYQPSVNLVIFSFIQPVKLMNLTTDAGDTNGVPNAMNASAVSYFQSRGVRVMFSIGGQTYTSDWDTALATDPGTLGTNAANVAKQFNVGIEIDYENSSSPNLTGLEQFISSYRAVIPYDPTGNNPAARLTIDLGAGDQYLSSLAAYATTNWLTTSNPVLDYANAMVVRANTSVSSLESDWSQHIDGYPTLGVAPLAPAKLTGSFFLVNSKPIANCVGPFSSSQQSAAANFVETVAPDGAGTTAGMLGLMFWAAGCQGTHTACTFPPNTCQNGMGVAATTFNIPVPMPALRPQ
;
A
#
# COMPACT_ATOMS: atom_id res chain seq x y z
N MET A 1 -47.41 -60.01 -20.08
CA MET A 1 -46.75 -58.83 -20.51
C MET A 1 -46.25 -58.07 -19.27
N PRO A 2 -44.95 -57.98 -18.94
CA PRO A 2 -44.51 -57.25 -17.77
C PRO A 2 -44.22 -55.79 -18.17
N ARG A 3 -44.83 -54.85 -17.42
CA ARG A 3 -44.57 -53.41 -17.52
C ARG A 3 -43.19 -53.09 -16.93
N ARG A 4 -42.29 -52.52 -17.75
CA ARG A 4 -41.03 -51.95 -17.30
C ARG A 4 -41.28 -50.56 -16.67
N LEU A 5 -40.97 -50.43 -15.37
CA LEU A 5 -40.96 -49.16 -14.67
C LEU A 5 -39.60 -48.52 -14.97
N SER A 6 -39.59 -47.41 -15.73
CA SER A 6 -38.38 -46.60 -15.93
C SER A 6 -38.27 -45.62 -14.76
N TRP A 7 -37.18 -45.74 -14.00
CA TRP A 7 -36.83 -44.74 -12.96
C TRP A 7 -36.12 -43.57 -13.64
N LEU A 8 -36.76 -42.41 -13.56
CA LEU A 8 -36.13 -41.16 -13.97
C LEU A 8 -35.27 -40.68 -12.79
N VAL A 9 -33.95 -40.74 -12.92
CA VAL A 9 -33.01 -40.14 -11.97
C VAL A 9 -32.92 -38.65 -12.27
N LEU A 10 -33.55 -37.84 -11.43
CA LEU A 10 -33.45 -36.38 -11.50
C LEU A 10 -32.14 -35.94 -10.83
N SER A 11 -31.14 -35.63 -11.61
CA SER A 11 -29.90 -35.08 -11.13
C SER A 11 -30.13 -33.59 -10.78
N ILE A 12 -30.22 -33.28 -9.50
CA ILE A 12 -30.25 -31.89 -9.01
C ILE A 12 -28.79 -31.40 -9.04
N ALA A 13 -28.44 -30.58 -10.01
CA ALA A 13 -27.20 -29.82 -9.99
C ALA A 13 -27.31 -28.72 -8.93
N ILE A 14 -26.67 -28.91 -7.80
CA ILE A 14 -26.50 -27.83 -6.80
C ILE A 14 -25.49 -26.84 -7.41
N ALA A 15 -26.01 -25.72 -7.89
CA ALA A 15 -25.16 -24.60 -8.24
C ALA A 15 -24.57 -24.05 -6.93
N ILE A 16 -23.30 -24.33 -6.67
CA ILE A 16 -22.53 -23.65 -5.62
C ILE A 16 -22.42 -22.19 -6.08
N PRO A 17 -22.94 -21.22 -5.32
CA PRO A 17 -22.72 -19.82 -5.67
C PRO A 17 -21.23 -19.57 -5.72
N ALA A 18 -20.72 -19.10 -6.86
CA ALA A 18 -19.37 -18.56 -6.93
C ALA A 18 -19.28 -17.43 -5.90
N LEU A 19 -18.35 -17.54 -4.96
CA LEU A 19 -18.07 -16.46 -4.02
C LEU A 19 -17.78 -15.22 -4.84
N ALA A 20 -18.53 -14.15 -4.61
CA ALA A 20 -18.31 -12.89 -5.31
C ALA A 20 -16.95 -12.33 -4.85
N GLN A 21 -16.01 -12.22 -5.78
CA GLN A 21 -14.74 -11.57 -5.52
C GLN A 21 -14.97 -10.08 -5.27
N THR A 22 -14.36 -9.55 -4.21
CA THR A 22 -14.39 -8.10 -3.95
C THR A 22 -13.26 -7.46 -4.75
N PRO A 23 -13.57 -6.53 -5.67
CA PRO A 23 -12.51 -5.87 -6.45
C PRO A 23 -11.55 -5.12 -5.55
N MET A 24 -10.25 -5.27 -5.79
CA MET A 24 -9.24 -4.46 -5.11
C MET A 24 -9.45 -2.98 -5.41
N GLN A 25 -9.47 -2.16 -4.36
CA GLN A 25 -9.55 -0.70 -4.50
C GLN A 25 -8.18 -0.05 -4.60
N VAL A 26 -7.16 -0.69 -4.03
CA VAL A 26 -5.76 -0.26 -4.06
C VAL A 26 -4.95 -1.31 -4.80
N TYR A 27 -4.25 -0.88 -5.82
CA TYR A 27 -3.13 -1.61 -6.39
C TYR A 27 -1.99 -0.63 -6.58
N GLY A 28 -1.03 -0.67 -5.67
CA GLY A 28 -0.07 0.41 -5.52
C GLY A 28 1.37 -0.06 -5.43
N ALA A 29 2.26 0.91 -5.51
CA ALA A 29 3.68 0.69 -5.40
C ALA A 29 4.32 1.75 -4.51
N TRP A 30 5.25 1.32 -3.66
CA TRP A 30 6.23 2.23 -3.09
C TRP A 30 7.31 2.52 -4.11
N HIS A 31 7.60 3.77 -4.33
CA HIS A 31 8.60 4.24 -5.27
C HIS A 31 9.80 4.81 -4.51
N CYS A 32 10.90 4.11 -4.62
CA CYS A 32 12.20 4.55 -4.13
C CYS A 32 13.01 5.04 -5.34
N SER A 33 13.39 6.30 -5.36
CA SER A 33 14.05 6.90 -6.53
C SER A 33 15.48 6.37 -6.78
N THR A 34 16.10 5.85 -5.73
CA THR A 34 17.47 5.30 -5.73
C THR A 34 17.57 4.16 -4.73
N ASP A 35 18.68 3.42 -4.73
CA ASP A 35 18.93 2.37 -3.73
C ASP A 35 18.82 2.84 -2.27
N TYR A 36 18.93 4.14 -2.05
CA TYR A 36 18.88 4.78 -0.74
C TYR A 36 17.55 5.51 -0.48
N CYS A 37 16.63 5.55 -1.43
CA CYS A 37 15.32 6.22 -1.35
C CYS A 37 15.43 7.70 -0.91
N THR A 38 16.42 8.41 -1.36
CA THR A 38 16.68 9.78 -0.87
C THR A 38 16.00 10.88 -1.66
N TRP A 39 15.65 10.64 -2.93
CA TRP A 39 15.07 11.65 -3.83
C TRP A 39 15.79 13.01 -3.84
N ALA A 40 17.08 13.01 -3.47
CA ALA A 40 17.86 14.25 -3.35
C ALA A 40 18.17 14.92 -4.70
N ALA A 41 18.36 14.10 -5.74
CA ALA A 41 18.66 14.59 -7.08
C ALA A 41 17.40 14.66 -7.94
N VAL A 42 17.10 15.83 -8.49
CA VAL A 42 16.01 16.00 -9.46
C VAL A 42 16.39 15.33 -10.76
N SER A 43 15.65 14.31 -11.16
CA SER A 43 15.77 13.68 -12.47
C SER A 43 15.28 14.63 -13.58
N SER A 44 15.83 14.53 -14.79
CA SER A 44 15.24 15.21 -15.94
C SER A 44 13.85 14.63 -16.22
N ALA A 45 12.93 15.45 -16.75
CA ALA A 45 11.56 14.99 -17.05
C ALA A 45 11.55 13.77 -18.00
N SER A 46 12.48 13.72 -18.97
CA SER A 46 12.55 12.60 -19.91
C SER A 46 13.09 11.32 -19.24
N THR A 47 14.08 11.42 -18.35
CA THR A 47 14.59 10.26 -17.62
C THR A 47 13.53 9.72 -16.67
N PHE A 48 12.84 10.62 -15.94
CA PHE A 48 11.79 10.25 -15.03
C PHE A 48 10.61 9.56 -15.76
N ASP A 49 10.22 10.07 -16.94
CA ASP A 49 9.19 9.44 -17.77
C ASP A 49 9.64 8.05 -18.26
N THR A 50 10.88 7.92 -18.74
CA THR A 50 11.42 6.63 -19.18
C THR A 50 11.40 5.59 -18.05
N ASP A 51 11.84 5.98 -16.87
CA ASP A 51 11.95 5.06 -15.72
C ASP A 51 10.57 4.67 -15.16
N ASN A 52 9.57 5.54 -15.29
CA ASN A 52 8.26 5.34 -14.67
C ASN A 52 7.13 5.01 -15.67
N HIS A 53 7.43 5.02 -16.97
CA HIS A 53 6.42 4.84 -18.01
C HIS A 53 5.59 3.57 -17.85
N TRP A 54 6.21 2.48 -17.44
CA TRP A 54 5.55 1.20 -17.21
C TRP A 54 4.45 1.24 -16.13
N MET A 55 4.52 2.15 -15.17
CA MET A 55 3.51 2.31 -14.13
C MET A 55 2.25 3.00 -14.63
N ILE A 56 2.38 3.85 -15.65
CA ILE A 56 1.27 4.65 -16.17
C ILE A 56 0.70 4.12 -17.48
N ASP A 57 1.38 3.21 -18.13
CA ASP A 57 0.97 2.68 -19.42
C ASP A 57 1.21 1.18 -19.55
N ARG A 58 0.19 0.40 -19.29
CA ARG A 58 0.20 -1.04 -19.59
C ARG A 58 -0.24 -1.36 -21.03
N HIS A 59 -0.56 -0.35 -21.84
CA HIS A 59 -0.84 -0.44 -23.28
C HIS A 59 -1.85 -1.52 -23.67
N MET A 60 -2.94 -1.62 -22.94
CA MET A 60 -3.99 -2.61 -23.18
C MET A 60 -4.93 -2.14 -24.29
N ASN A 61 -5.11 -2.96 -25.34
CA ASN A 61 -6.06 -2.69 -26.43
C ASN A 61 -5.88 -1.31 -27.10
N ASN A 62 -4.64 -0.87 -27.30
CA ASN A 62 -4.28 0.46 -27.85
C ASN A 62 -4.75 1.65 -27.00
N THR A 63 -5.06 1.44 -25.75
CA THR A 63 -5.39 2.51 -24.80
C THR A 63 -4.36 2.56 -23.67
N TYR A 64 -3.95 3.79 -23.33
CA TYR A 64 -3.15 4.02 -22.14
C TYR A 64 -3.98 3.70 -20.90
N GLN A 65 -3.50 2.79 -20.10
CA GLN A 65 -4.11 2.45 -18.81
C GLN A 65 -3.02 2.34 -17.77
N PRO A 66 -3.15 2.99 -16.60
CA PRO A 66 -2.21 2.82 -15.53
C PRO A 66 -2.10 1.35 -15.10
N SER A 67 -0.87 0.92 -14.82
CA SER A 67 -0.61 -0.42 -14.25
C SER A 67 -0.93 -0.45 -12.76
N VAL A 68 -0.81 0.72 -12.10
CA VAL A 68 -1.12 0.93 -10.68
C VAL A 68 -2.08 2.11 -10.55
N ASN A 69 -2.81 2.18 -9.44
CA ASN A 69 -3.69 3.31 -9.14
C ASN A 69 -3.21 4.15 -7.95
N LEU A 70 -2.10 3.74 -7.31
CA LEU A 70 -1.43 4.45 -6.23
C LEU A 70 0.08 4.32 -6.37
N VAL A 71 0.80 5.42 -6.15
CA VAL A 71 2.25 5.44 -5.98
C VAL A 71 2.57 6.19 -4.70
N ILE A 72 3.41 5.59 -3.85
CA ILE A 72 3.88 6.20 -2.60
C ILE A 72 5.37 6.51 -2.74
N PHE A 73 5.72 7.79 -2.74
CA PHE A 73 7.11 8.24 -2.79
C PHE A 73 7.78 8.07 -1.43
N SER A 74 8.82 7.28 -1.36
CA SER A 74 9.55 6.88 -0.15
C SER A 74 11.01 7.31 -0.22
N PHE A 75 11.55 8.13 0.69
CA PHE A 75 10.97 8.55 1.95
C PHE A 75 11.28 10.02 2.26
N ILE A 76 10.44 10.65 3.08
CA ILE A 76 10.73 11.91 3.75
C ILE A 76 11.36 11.62 5.12
N GLN A 77 12.46 12.31 5.45
CA GLN A 77 13.14 12.16 6.74
C GLN A 77 12.40 12.93 7.85
N PRO A 78 11.94 12.27 8.94
CA PRO A 78 11.11 12.89 9.98
C PRO A 78 11.73 14.15 10.60
N VAL A 79 13.00 14.11 11.01
CA VAL A 79 13.67 15.25 11.63
C VAL A 79 13.80 16.43 10.68
N LYS A 80 14.08 16.18 9.40
CA LYS A 80 14.15 17.25 8.39
C LYS A 80 12.80 17.90 8.16
N LEU A 81 11.73 17.10 8.11
CA LEU A 81 10.37 17.62 7.96
C LEU A 81 9.93 18.42 9.20
N MET A 82 10.22 17.93 10.40
CA MET A 82 9.94 18.65 11.63
C MET A 82 10.59 20.03 11.65
N ASN A 83 11.86 20.11 11.23
CA ASN A 83 12.66 21.34 11.25
C ASN A 83 12.49 22.20 9.98
N LEU A 84 11.71 21.79 8.99
CA LEU A 84 11.61 22.40 7.66
C LEU A 84 13.00 22.66 7.05
N THR A 85 13.87 21.67 7.15
CA THR A 85 15.28 21.77 6.71
C THR A 85 15.34 22.06 5.21
N THR A 86 16.17 23.04 4.83
CA THR A 86 16.50 23.30 3.43
C THR A 86 18.02 23.14 3.29
N ASP A 87 18.42 22.18 2.47
CA ASP A 87 19.81 21.87 2.18
C ASP A 87 19.99 21.47 0.69
N ALA A 88 21.09 20.80 0.36
CA ALA A 88 21.33 20.37 -1.02
C ALA A 88 20.36 19.30 -1.53
N GLY A 89 19.76 18.50 -0.63
CA GLY A 89 18.87 17.40 -0.95
C GLY A 89 17.40 17.70 -0.72
N ASP A 90 17.08 18.68 0.13
CA ASP A 90 15.73 18.92 0.62
C ASP A 90 15.34 20.40 0.57
N THR A 91 14.06 20.65 0.38
CA THR A 91 13.45 21.98 0.50
C THR A 91 12.31 21.91 1.52
N ASN A 92 12.43 22.66 2.62
CA ASN A 92 11.46 22.60 3.74
C ASN A 92 11.20 21.17 4.25
N GLY A 93 12.25 20.35 4.30
CA GLY A 93 12.19 18.97 4.78
C GLY A 93 11.64 17.97 3.80
N VAL A 94 11.30 18.37 2.57
CA VAL A 94 10.84 17.48 1.51
C VAL A 94 11.98 17.27 0.50
N PRO A 95 12.33 16.04 0.13
CA PRO A 95 13.34 15.77 -0.88
C PRO A 95 13.07 16.48 -2.20
N ASN A 96 14.11 17.06 -2.81
CA ASN A 96 13.98 17.96 -3.98
C ASN A 96 13.30 17.31 -5.18
N ALA A 97 13.42 15.99 -5.38
CA ALA A 97 12.77 15.30 -6.47
C ALA A 97 11.30 14.90 -6.16
N MET A 98 10.86 14.97 -4.90
CA MET A 98 9.43 14.85 -4.55
C MET A 98 8.71 16.18 -4.81
N ASN A 99 8.76 16.66 -6.02
CA ASN A 99 8.26 17.98 -6.41
C ASN A 99 6.93 17.91 -7.17
N ALA A 100 6.36 19.09 -7.43
CA ALA A 100 5.08 19.20 -8.13
C ALA A 100 5.07 18.53 -9.52
N SER A 101 6.21 18.53 -10.24
CA SER A 101 6.29 17.85 -11.55
C SER A 101 6.19 16.34 -11.43
N ALA A 102 6.91 15.74 -10.47
CA ALA A 102 6.85 14.30 -10.22
C ALA A 102 5.46 13.86 -9.75
N VAL A 103 4.83 14.63 -8.86
CA VAL A 103 3.45 14.38 -8.42
C VAL A 103 2.47 14.49 -9.58
N SER A 104 2.56 15.57 -10.37
CA SER A 104 1.67 15.82 -11.52
C SER A 104 1.83 14.76 -12.62
N TYR A 105 3.01 14.19 -12.78
CA TYR A 105 3.27 13.12 -13.74
C TYR A 105 2.31 11.94 -13.52
N PHE A 106 2.12 11.52 -12.29
CA PHE A 106 1.18 10.45 -11.95
C PHE A 106 -0.27 10.92 -11.88
N GLN A 107 -0.54 12.03 -11.20
CA GLN A 107 -1.91 12.50 -10.98
C GLN A 107 -2.64 12.83 -12.28
N SER A 108 -1.96 13.43 -13.27
CA SER A 108 -2.55 13.73 -14.58
C SER A 108 -2.95 12.48 -15.37
N ARG A 109 -2.48 11.32 -14.96
CA ARG A 109 -2.78 10.01 -15.56
C ARG A 109 -3.71 9.15 -14.72
N GLY A 110 -4.34 9.74 -13.70
CA GLY A 110 -5.30 9.07 -12.82
C GLY A 110 -4.68 8.20 -11.73
N VAL A 111 -3.35 8.28 -11.53
CA VAL A 111 -2.66 7.59 -10.43
C VAL A 111 -2.55 8.51 -9.23
N ARG A 112 -3.00 8.06 -8.07
CA ARG A 112 -2.84 8.80 -6.81
C ARG A 112 -1.40 8.78 -6.35
N VAL A 113 -1.00 9.86 -5.67
CA VAL A 113 0.33 9.96 -5.07
C VAL A 113 0.19 10.18 -3.57
N MET A 114 1.03 9.50 -2.81
CA MET A 114 1.26 9.75 -1.40
C MET A 114 2.75 9.93 -1.14
N PHE A 115 3.08 10.54 -0.02
CA PHE A 115 4.46 10.62 0.48
C PHE A 115 4.57 9.79 1.74
N SER A 116 5.57 8.91 1.80
CA SER A 116 5.90 8.14 2.99
C SER A 116 6.94 8.88 3.82
N ILE A 117 6.67 8.99 5.12
CA ILE A 117 7.58 9.57 6.10
C ILE A 117 8.22 8.43 6.87
N GLY A 118 9.54 8.29 6.82
CA GLY A 118 10.27 7.30 7.60
C GLY A 118 11.01 6.24 6.83
N GLY A 119 10.59 4.99 6.97
CA GLY A 119 11.31 3.80 6.54
C GLY A 119 12.36 3.33 7.56
N GLN A 120 12.82 2.08 7.41
CA GLN A 120 13.74 1.44 8.35
C GLN A 120 14.99 2.29 8.66
N THR A 121 15.54 2.96 7.64
CA THR A 121 16.75 3.77 7.79
C THR A 121 16.52 4.99 8.69
N TYR A 122 15.29 5.48 8.78
CA TYR A 122 14.94 6.69 9.53
C TYR A 122 14.18 6.42 10.83
N THR A 123 14.23 5.19 11.35
CA THR A 123 13.60 4.84 12.63
C THR A 123 14.11 5.73 13.78
N SER A 124 15.42 5.98 13.86
CA SER A 124 15.99 6.87 14.89
C SER A 124 15.58 8.34 14.72
N ASP A 125 15.32 8.77 13.49
CA ASP A 125 14.82 10.11 13.21
C ASP A 125 13.36 10.27 13.64
N TRP A 126 12.56 9.22 13.45
CA TRP A 126 11.21 9.15 14.03
C TRP A 126 11.26 9.26 15.54
N ASP A 127 12.09 8.43 16.23
CA ASP A 127 12.24 8.47 17.69
C ASP A 127 12.62 9.86 18.17
N THR A 128 13.56 10.52 17.47
CA THR A 128 14.01 11.88 17.78
C THR A 128 12.90 12.90 17.59
N ALA A 129 12.22 12.89 16.45
CA ALA A 129 11.17 13.84 16.14
C ALA A 129 9.96 13.70 17.05
N LEU A 130 9.55 12.45 17.34
CA LEU A 130 8.43 12.17 18.25
C LEU A 130 8.76 12.50 19.72
N ALA A 131 10.02 12.48 20.12
CA ALA A 131 10.43 12.89 21.46
C ALA A 131 10.62 14.42 21.58
N THR A 132 10.87 15.11 20.46
CA THR A 132 11.20 16.55 20.45
C THR A 132 9.97 17.42 20.27
N ASP A 133 9.30 17.29 19.12
CA ASP A 133 8.10 18.09 18.79
C ASP A 133 7.20 17.36 17.76
N PRO A 134 6.48 16.32 18.20
CA PRO A 134 5.57 15.57 17.32
C PRO A 134 4.42 16.44 16.78
N GLY A 135 4.04 17.50 17.50
CA GLY A 135 2.99 18.42 17.08
C GLY A 135 3.40 19.22 15.85
N THR A 136 4.61 19.79 15.86
CA THR A 136 5.18 20.48 14.70
C THR A 136 5.37 19.54 13.53
N LEU A 137 5.88 18.31 13.75
CA LEU A 137 6.01 17.31 12.70
C LEU A 137 4.66 17.00 12.02
N GLY A 138 3.61 16.76 12.82
CA GLY A 138 2.27 16.48 12.29
C GLY A 138 1.67 17.64 11.51
N THR A 139 1.85 18.85 12.00
CA THR A 139 1.42 20.09 11.32
C THR A 139 2.15 20.29 9.99
N ASN A 140 3.48 20.08 9.96
CA ASN A 140 4.28 20.22 8.75
C ASN A 140 3.92 19.13 7.72
N ALA A 141 3.71 17.89 8.15
CA ALA A 141 3.24 16.81 7.29
C ALA A 141 1.89 17.14 6.63
N ALA A 142 0.96 17.70 7.39
CA ALA A 142 -0.33 18.14 6.86
C ALA A 142 -0.19 19.30 5.86
N ASN A 143 0.70 20.24 6.11
CA ASN A 143 0.97 21.35 5.19
C ASN A 143 1.59 20.85 3.88
N VAL A 144 2.51 19.88 3.93
CA VAL A 144 3.07 19.20 2.74
C VAL A 144 1.96 18.48 1.97
N ALA A 145 1.11 17.73 2.66
CA ALA A 145 -0.03 17.05 2.05
C ALA A 145 -0.94 18.03 1.28
N LYS A 146 -1.26 19.18 1.87
CA LYS A 146 -2.05 20.24 1.22
C LYS A 146 -1.32 20.88 0.04
N GLN A 147 -0.03 21.17 0.20
CA GLN A 147 0.77 21.83 -0.83
C GLN A 147 0.84 21.01 -2.11
N PHE A 148 1.01 19.70 -2.00
CA PHE A 148 1.15 18.80 -3.15
C PHE A 148 -0.15 18.09 -3.52
N ASN A 149 -1.21 18.25 -2.74
CA ASN A 149 -2.48 17.50 -2.88
C ASN A 149 -2.27 15.98 -2.87
N VAL A 150 -1.50 15.49 -1.88
CA VAL A 150 -1.12 14.08 -1.71
C VAL A 150 -1.49 13.59 -0.32
N GLY A 151 -1.64 12.28 -0.15
CA GLY A 151 -1.74 11.67 1.17
C GLY A 151 -0.37 11.52 1.84
N ILE A 152 -0.41 11.20 3.12
CA ILE A 152 0.80 10.87 3.91
C ILE A 152 0.70 9.44 4.41
N GLU A 153 1.81 8.72 4.35
CA GLU A 153 2.00 7.42 4.97
C GLU A 153 2.99 7.55 6.13
N ILE A 154 2.70 6.87 7.21
CA ILE A 154 3.56 6.73 8.40
C ILE A 154 4.30 5.40 8.28
N ASP A 155 5.60 5.44 8.08
CA ASP A 155 6.47 4.25 8.08
C ASP A 155 7.45 4.34 9.25
N TYR A 156 6.99 3.93 10.44
CA TYR A 156 7.73 4.00 11.69
C TYR A 156 8.10 2.61 12.18
N GLU A 157 9.34 2.19 11.96
CA GLU A 157 9.80 0.82 12.12
C GLU A 157 10.52 0.53 13.46
N ASN A 158 10.14 1.18 14.54
CA ASN A 158 10.67 0.82 15.87
C ASN A 158 9.94 -0.40 16.44
N SER A 159 10.55 -1.58 16.29
CA SER A 159 9.99 -2.86 16.75
C SER A 159 10.16 -3.13 18.25
N SER A 160 10.99 -2.35 18.93
CA SER A 160 11.34 -2.63 20.33
C SER A 160 10.61 -1.75 21.33
N SER A 161 10.53 -0.46 21.06
CA SER A 161 9.94 0.52 21.99
C SER A 161 9.44 1.76 21.25
N PRO A 162 8.38 1.64 20.43
CA PRO A 162 7.87 2.78 19.67
C PRO A 162 7.31 3.87 20.61
N ASN A 163 7.57 5.14 20.27
CA ASN A 163 7.00 6.28 20.97
C ASN A 163 5.53 6.51 20.54
N LEU A 164 4.63 5.68 21.04
CA LEU A 164 3.21 5.72 20.69
C LEU A 164 2.53 7.02 21.12
N THR A 165 2.92 7.61 22.24
CA THR A 165 2.39 8.91 22.70
C THR A 165 2.78 10.04 21.75
N GLY A 166 4.03 10.09 21.31
CA GLY A 166 4.47 11.06 20.32
C GLY A 166 3.77 10.84 18.97
N LEU A 167 3.58 9.59 18.57
CA LEU A 167 2.87 9.28 17.33
C LEU A 167 1.38 9.66 17.37
N GLU A 168 0.72 9.46 18.51
CA GLU A 168 -0.64 9.96 18.75
C GLU A 168 -0.72 11.49 18.60
N GLN A 169 0.26 12.21 19.16
CA GLN A 169 0.32 13.67 19.03
C GLN A 169 0.61 14.10 17.58
N PHE A 170 1.47 13.40 16.85
CA PHE A 170 1.68 13.61 15.40
C PHE A 170 0.36 13.49 14.64
N ILE A 171 -0.35 12.37 14.82
CA ILE A 171 -1.62 12.09 14.14
C ILE A 171 -2.68 13.15 14.48
N SER A 172 -2.82 13.47 15.76
CA SER A 172 -3.80 14.48 16.21
C SER A 172 -3.50 15.87 15.63
N SER A 173 -2.22 16.26 15.56
CA SER A 173 -1.81 17.54 14.98
C SER A 173 -2.02 17.57 13.46
N TYR A 174 -1.76 16.48 12.76
CA TYR A 174 -2.12 16.34 11.35
C TYR A 174 -3.63 16.53 11.14
N ARG A 175 -4.45 15.83 11.94
CA ARG A 175 -5.91 15.90 11.87
C ARG A 175 -6.50 17.23 12.28
N ALA A 176 -5.84 17.98 13.12
CA ALA A 176 -6.21 19.36 13.44
C ALA A 176 -6.08 20.29 12.22
N VAL A 177 -5.12 20.04 11.33
CA VAL A 177 -4.93 20.81 10.08
C VAL A 177 -5.80 20.27 8.94
N ILE A 178 -5.92 18.95 8.83
CA ILE A 178 -6.71 18.25 7.80
C ILE A 178 -7.57 17.21 8.51
N PRO A 179 -8.84 17.49 8.76
CA PRO A 179 -9.77 16.52 9.34
C PRO A 179 -9.87 15.23 8.52
N TYR A 180 -10.23 14.15 9.19
CA TYR A 180 -10.55 12.89 8.51
C TYR A 180 -11.65 13.09 7.47
N ASP A 181 -11.45 12.56 6.27
CA ASP A 181 -12.43 12.66 5.19
C ASP A 181 -13.13 11.31 4.96
N PRO A 182 -14.35 11.11 5.49
CA PRO A 182 -15.07 9.85 5.31
C PRO A 182 -15.49 9.60 3.86
N THR A 183 -15.42 10.61 3.00
CA THR A 183 -15.75 10.45 1.57
C THR A 183 -14.55 9.94 0.75
N GLY A 184 -13.33 10.10 1.27
CA GLY A 184 -12.08 9.77 0.58
C GLY A 184 -11.78 10.65 -0.66
N ASN A 185 -12.53 11.75 -0.82
CA ASN A 185 -12.40 12.62 -2.01
C ASN A 185 -11.24 13.61 -1.90
N ASN A 186 -10.80 13.92 -0.68
CA ASN A 186 -9.67 14.82 -0.45
C ASN A 186 -8.37 14.00 -0.37
N PRO A 187 -7.49 14.02 -1.39
CA PRO A 187 -6.23 13.27 -1.34
C PRO A 187 -5.36 13.64 -0.14
N ALA A 188 -5.32 14.92 0.23
CA ALA A 188 -4.53 15.39 1.36
C ALA A 188 -5.04 14.90 2.73
N ALA A 189 -6.31 14.50 2.84
CA ALA A 189 -6.85 13.93 4.06
C ALA A 189 -6.44 12.47 4.27
N ARG A 190 -5.89 11.80 3.27
CA ARG A 190 -5.46 10.40 3.41
C ARG A 190 -4.23 10.30 4.27
N LEU A 191 -4.35 9.60 5.39
CA LEU A 191 -3.27 9.31 6.32
C LEU A 191 -3.27 7.81 6.61
N THR A 192 -2.20 7.12 6.25
CA THR A 192 -2.06 5.68 6.38
C THR A 192 -0.86 5.32 7.26
N ILE A 193 -0.74 4.05 7.59
CA ILE A 193 0.37 3.55 8.40
C ILE A 193 0.85 2.21 7.85
N ASP A 194 2.15 1.98 7.88
CA ASP A 194 2.73 0.68 7.66
C ASP A 194 2.76 -0.11 8.96
N LEU A 195 2.22 -1.32 8.91
CA LEU A 195 2.30 -2.31 9.99
C LEU A 195 3.22 -3.45 9.55
N GLY A 196 3.69 -4.26 10.48
CA GLY A 196 4.48 -5.44 10.14
C GLY A 196 3.73 -6.37 9.17
N ALA A 197 4.45 -7.16 8.37
CA ALA A 197 3.83 -8.15 7.50
C ALA A 197 3.13 -9.26 8.29
N GLY A 198 3.61 -9.52 9.53
CA GLY A 198 2.94 -10.30 10.56
C GLY A 198 3.00 -9.55 11.88
N ASP A 199 2.14 -9.89 12.82
CA ASP A 199 2.00 -9.16 14.08
C ASP A 199 3.20 -9.24 15.00
N GLN A 200 4.14 -10.14 14.74
CA GLN A 200 5.36 -10.27 15.56
C GLN A 200 6.35 -9.12 15.34
N TYR A 201 6.39 -8.57 14.12
CA TYR A 201 7.16 -7.38 13.82
C TYR A 201 6.27 -6.15 13.99
N LEU A 202 6.73 -5.15 14.71
CA LEU A 202 5.96 -3.97 15.09
C LEU A 202 4.69 -4.26 15.91
N SER A 203 4.69 -5.34 16.70
CA SER A 203 3.50 -5.80 17.45
C SER A 203 2.89 -4.73 18.35
N SER A 204 3.72 -3.94 19.05
CA SER A 204 3.22 -2.85 19.91
C SER A 204 2.55 -1.74 19.10
N LEU A 205 3.08 -1.43 17.93
CA LEU A 205 2.48 -0.47 17.00
C LEU A 205 1.17 -1.00 16.42
N ALA A 206 1.15 -2.27 15.98
CA ALA A 206 -0.03 -2.93 15.46
C ALA A 206 -1.16 -2.99 16.50
N ALA A 207 -0.84 -3.40 17.75
CA ALA A 207 -1.81 -3.43 18.84
C ALA A 207 -2.42 -2.07 19.13
N TYR A 208 -1.61 -1.02 19.14
CA TYR A 208 -2.09 0.33 19.38
C TYR A 208 -2.91 0.88 18.20
N ALA A 209 -2.43 0.69 16.97
CA ALA A 209 -3.09 1.18 15.77
C ALA A 209 -4.48 0.56 15.56
N THR A 210 -4.61 -0.75 15.74
CA THR A 210 -5.89 -1.47 15.55
C THR A 210 -6.93 -1.09 16.58
N THR A 211 -6.52 -0.73 17.80
CA THR A 211 -7.44 -0.33 18.89
C THR A 211 -7.81 1.15 18.88
N ASN A 212 -6.91 2.02 18.41
CA ASN A 212 -7.07 3.47 18.59
C ASN A 212 -7.26 4.24 17.27
N TRP A 213 -6.61 3.83 16.18
CA TRP A 213 -6.55 4.66 14.97
C TRP A 213 -7.32 4.09 13.78
N LEU A 214 -7.39 2.76 13.67
CA LEU A 214 -7.98 2.06 12.53
C LEU A 214 -9.40 1.54 12.81
N THR A 215 -9.99 1.92 13.92
CA THR A 215 -11.35 1.50 14.28
C THR A 215 -12.38 1.96 13.24
N THR A 216 -13.46 1.21 13.08
CA THR A 216 -14.54 1.58 12.17
C THR A 216 -15.45 2.66 12.73
N SER A 217 -15.55 2.76 14.07
CA SER A 217 -16.45 3.70 14.75
C SER A 217 -15.90 5.12 14.85
N ASN A 218 -14.58 5.27 14.95
CA ASN A 218 -13.91 6.56 15.03
C ASN A 218 -12.53 6.50 14.36
N PRO A 219 -12.48 6.34 13.05
CA PRO A 219 -11.21 6.22 12.35
C PRO A 219 -10.46 7.54 12.34
N VAL A 220 -9.18 7.51 12.63
CA VAL A 220 -8.26 8.64 12.45
C VAL A 220 -7.23 8.36 11.36
N LEU A 221 -6.95 7.08 11.08
CA LEU A 221 -6.21 6.63 9.91
C LEU A 221 -7.17 5.97 8.90
N ASP A 222 -6.85 6.10 7.63
CA ASP A 222 -7.69 5.57 6.56
C ASP A 222 -7.58 4.05 6.47
N TYR A 223 -6.35 3.55 6.41
CA TYR A 223 -6.04 2.12 6.34
C TYR A 223 -4.58 1.86 6.70
N ALA A 224 -4.23 0.59 6.84
CA ALA A 224 -2.86 0.13 7.02
C ALA A 224 -2.36 -0.61 5.77
N ASN A 225 -1.07 -0.47 5.48
CA ASN A 225 -0.36 -1.32 4.55
C ASN A 225 0.40 -2.39 5.34
N ALA A 226 0.28 -3.65 4.93
CA ALA A 226 1.14 -4.70 5.48
C ALA A 226 2.55 -4.52 4.93
N MET A 227 3.51 -4.21 5.81
CA MET A 227 4.90 -4.01 5.41
C MET A 227 5.49 -5.29 4.83
N VAL A 228 6.33 -5.13 3.82
CA VAL A 228 6.93 -6.25 3.12
C VAL A 228 8.12 -6.79 3.89
N VAL A 229 8.11 -8.07 4.22
CA VAL A 229 9.24 -8.75 4.87
C VAL A 229 9.98 -9.62 3.85
N ARG A 230 11.30 -9.44 3.75
CA ARG A 230 12.18 -10.24 2.87
C ARG A 230 12.16 -11.74 3.19
N ALA A 231 11.77 -12.11 4.41
CA ALA A 231 11.73 -13.49 4.86
C ALA A 231 10.60 -14.31 4.23
N ASN A 232 9.54 -13.67 3.74
CA ASN A 232 8.40 -14.37 3.16
C ASN A 232 8.68 -14.74 1.72
N THR A 233 8.98 -16.02 1.50
CA THR A 233 9.27 -16.61 0.19
C THR A 233 8.15 -17.51 -0.32
N SER A 234 7.06 -17.65 0.42
CA SER A 234 5.89 -18.43 0.04
C SER A 234 4.59 -17.63 0.18
N VAL A 235 3.62 -17.93 -0.67
CA VAL A 235 2.29 -17.30 -0.61
C VAL A 235 1.61 -17.61 0.72
N SER A 236 1.70 -18.85 1.19
CA SER A 236 1.09 -19.24 2.47
C SER A 236 1.65 -18.50 3.68
N SER A 237 2.93 -18.11 3.65
CA SER A 237 3.49 -17.26 4.71
C SER A 237 2.92 -15.84 4.67
N LEU A 238 2.78 -15.27 3.45
CA LEU A 238 2.15 -13.95 3.28
C LEU A 238 0.68 -13.97 3.73
N GLU A 239 -0.07 -14.97 3.29
CA GLU A 239 -1.48 -15.13 3.67
C GLU A 239 -1.65 -15.30 5.18
N SER A 240 -0.76 -16.05 5.83
CA SER A 240 -0.74 -16.20 7.28
C SER A 240 -0.46 -14.88 7.98
N ASP A 241 0.51 -14.10 7.49
CA ASP A 241 0.86 -12.81 8.07
C ASP A 241 -0.28 -11.79 7.92
N TRP A 242 -0.95 -11.76 6.76
CA TRP A 242 -2.10 -10.89 6.56
C TRP A 242 -3.32 -11.32 7.41
N SER A 243 -3.53 -12.64 7.56
CA SER A 243 -4.58 -13.16 8.44
C SER A 243 -4.41 -12.76 9.90
N GLN A 244 -3.16 -12.69 10.39
CA GLN A 244 -2.90 -12.22 11.76
C GLN A 244 -3.41 -10.80 12.01
N HIS A 245 -3.36 -9.91 11.00
CA HIS A 245 -3.97 -8.58 11.11
C HIS A 245 -5.49 -8.63 11.03
N ILE A 246 -6.02 -9.44 10.12
CA ILE A 246 -7.48 -9.51 9.85
C ILE A 246 -8.22 -10.17 11.02
N ASP A 247 -7.69 -11.28 11.52
CA ASP A 247 -8.30 -12.07 12.58
C ASP A 247 -7.89 -11.58 13.99
N GLY A 248 -6.86 -10.74 14.03
CA GLY A 248 -6.20 -10.28 15.23
C GLY A 248 -5.25 -11.31 15.81
N TYR A 249 -4.42 -10.87 16.75
CA TYR A 249 -3.46 -11.71 17.45
C TYR A 249 -3.50 -11.45 18.95
N PRO A 250 -4.43 -12.08 19.68
CA PRO A 250 -4.74 -11.76 21.08
C PRO A 250 -3.55 -11.86 22.02
N THR A 251 -2.59 -12.76 21.75
CA THR A 251 -1.38 -12.93 22.58
C THR A 251 -0.46 -11.72 22.55
N LEU A 252 -0.55 -10.89 21.51
CA LEU A 252 0.20 -9.64 21.36
C LEU A 252 -0.70 -8.40 21.53
N GLY A 253 -1.97 -8.60 21.87
CA GLY A 253 -2.91 -7.49 22.06
C GLY A 253 -3.42 -6.85 20.76
N VAL A 254 -3.15 -7.45 19.61
CA VAL A 254 -3.59 -6.93 18.31
C VAL A 254 -5.07 -7.27 18.10
N ALA A 255 -5.90 -6.26 17.96
CA ALA A 255 -7.32 -6.44 17.67
C ALA A 255 -7.56 -6.74 16.16
N PRO A 256 -8.61 -7.49 15.82
CA PRO A 256 -8.98 -7.73 14.44
C PRO A 256 -9.15 -6.43 13.66
N LEU A 257 -8.61 -6.40 12.44
CA LEU A 257 -8.72 -5.28 11.50
C LEU A 257 -9.65 -5.68 10.37
N ALA A 258 -10.62 -4.82 10.06
CA ALA A 258 -11.48 -5.06 8.91
C ALA A 258 -10.64 -5.24 7.62
N PRO A 259 -10.86 -6.29 6.81
CA PRO A 259 -10.05 -6.54 5.62
C PRO A 259 -10.01 -5.34 4.66
N ALA A 260 -11.11 -4.60 4.54
CA ALA A 260 -11.18 -3.38 3.74
C ALA A 260 -10.31 -2.22 4.26
N LYS A 261 -9.64 -2.37 5.40
CA LYS A 261 -8.69 -1.42 5.98
C LYS A 261 -7.24 -1.92 5.93
N LEU A 262 -6.98 -2.99 5.20
CA LEU A 262 -5.63 -3.56 5.09
C LEU A 262 -5.30 -3.86 3.62
N THR A 263 -4.11 -3.46 3.17
CA THR A 263 -3.51 -3.96 1.93
C THR A 263 -2.52 -5.08 2.23
N GLY A 264 -2.49 -6.09 1.39
CA GLY A 264 -1.36 -7.01 1.33
C GLY A 264 -0.17 -6.37 0.61
N SER A 265 0.96 -7.05 0.61
CA SER A 265 2.14 -6.53 -0.09
C SER A 265 3.08 -7.62 -0.60
N PHE A 266 3.80 -7.28 -1.66
CA PHE A 266 4.89 -8.08 -2.20
C PHE A 266 6.22 -7.35 -2.10
N PHE A 267 7.27 -8.12 -1.91
CA PHE A 267 8.63 -7.64 -2.04
C PHE A 267 9.20 -8.08 -3.40
N LEU A 268 9.55 -7.11 -4.24
CA LEU A 268 10.06 -7.36 -5.58
C LEU A 268 11.59 -7.38 -5.66
N VAL A 269 12.28 -7.09 -4.58
CA VAL A 269 13.72 -6.87 -4.57
C VAL A 269 14.40 -7.82 -3.60
N ASN A 270 15.18 -8.76 -4.11
CA ASN A 270 15.89 -9.74 -3.28
C ASN A 270 17.22 -9.25 -2.70
N SER A 271 17.78 -8.17 -3.22
CA SER A 271 19.11 -7.68 -2.81
C SER A 271 19.31 -6.22 -3.17
N LYS A 272 20.22 -5.55 -2.49
CA LYS A 272 20.77 -4.28 -2.97
C LYS A 272 21.92 -4.58 -3.97
N PRO A 273 22.06 -3.82 -5.07
CA PRO A 273 21.23 -2.70 -5.47
C PRO A 273 19.82 -3.12 -5.92
N ILE A 274 18.86 -2.20 -5.85
CA ILE A 274 17.48 -2.37 -6.34
C ILE A 274 17.44 -2.51 -7.89
N ALA A 275 18.49 -3.05 -8.47
CA ALA A 275 18.72 -3.04 -9.91
C ALA A 275 17.81 -4.00 -10.69
N ASN A 276 17.20 -4.98 -10.03
CA ASN A 276 16.43 -6.01 -10.71
C ASN A 276 15.09 -6.21 -10.00
N CYS A 277 14.00 -5.93 -10.70
CA CYS A 277 12.65 -6.26 -10.26
C CYS A 277 12.36 -7.76 -10.33
N VAL A 278 13.21 -8.57 -9.73
CA VAL A 278 13.03 -10.03 -9.66
C VAL A 278 12.70 -10.41 -8.23
N GLY A 279 11.42 -10.48 -7.94
CA GLY A 279 10.95 -10.97 -6.65
C GLY A 279 11.00 -12.48 -6.52
N PRO A 280 10.83 -13.02 -5.32
CA PRO A 280 10.81 -14.44 -5.06
C PRO A 280 9.58 -15.16 -5.61
N PHE A 281 8.54 -14.41 -6.02
CA PHE A 281 7.25 -14.97 -6.39
C PHE A 281 7.06 -15.08 -7.90
N SER A 282 6.75 -16.29 -8.38
CA SER A 282 6.30 -16.52 -9.75
C SER A 282 4.94 -15.88 -10.03
N SER A 283 4.56 -15.73 -11.31
CA SER A 283 3.25 -15.18 -11.69
C SER A 283 2.08 -15.95 -11.08
N SER A 284 2.19 -17.28 -10.98
CA SER A 284 1.14 -18.11 -10.37
C SER A 284 1.02 -17.87 -8.86
N GLN A 285 2.13 -17.68 -8.17
CA GLN A 285 2.15 -17.34 -6.74
C GLN A 285 1.55 -15.94 -6.50
N GLN A 286 1.87 -14.97 -7.34
CA GLN A 286 1.28 -13.64 -7.26
C GLN A 286 -0.23 -13.67 -7.51
N SER A 287 -0.68 -14.48 -8.48
CA SER A 287 -2.11 -14.67 -8.73
C SER A 287 -2.82 -15.35 -7.57
N ALA A 288 -2.17 -16.30 -6.89
CA ALA A 288 -2.74 -16.94 -5.70
C ALA A 288 -2.89 -15.94 -4.54
N ALA A 289 -1.85 -15.15 -4.26
CA ALA A 289 -1.91 -14.12 -3.24
C ALA A 289 -2.96 -13.04 -3.54
N ALA A 290 -3.11 -12.65 -4.80
CA ALA A 290 -4.16 -11.74 -5.22
C ALA A 290 -5.57 -12.33 -5.03
N ASN A 291 -5.75 -13.60 -5.35
CA ASN A 291 -7.01 -14.28 -5.08
C ASN A 291 -7.34 -14.30 -3.58
N PHE A 292 -6.35 -14.50 -2.71
CA PHE A 292 -6.54 -14.37 -1.27
C PHE A 292 -7.01 -12.97 -0.90
N VAL A 293 -6.32 -11.94 -1.38
CA VAL A 293 -6.70 -10.53 -1.13
C VAL A 293 -8.14 -10.24 -1.54
N GLU A 294 -8.61 -10.81 -2.66
CA GLU A 294 -9.97 -10.60 -3.17
C GLU A 294 -11.05 -11.45 -2.47
N THR A 295 -10.66 -12.54 -1.80
CA THR A 295 -11.62 -13.54 -1.29
C THR A 295 -11.54 -13.80 0.19
N VAL A 296 -10.55 -13.25 0.91
CA VAL A 296 -10.40 -13.52 2.35
C VAL A 296 -11.65 -13.11 3.13
N ALA A 297 -11.99 -13.90 4.12
CA ALA A 297 -13.02 -13.58 5.11
C ALA A 297 -12.39 -13.67 6.51
N PRO A 298 -12.74 -12.77 7.43
CA PRO A 298 -12.35 -12.92 8.83
C PRO A 298 -12.83 -14.25 9.41
N ASP A 299 -12.09 -14.77 10.37
CA ASP A 299 -12.45 -16.01 11.06
C ASP A 299 -13.88 -15.94 11.62
N GLY A 300 -14.68 -16.94 11.29
CA GLY A 300 -16.07 -17.02 11.72
C GLY A 300 -17.07 -16.12 10.98
N ALA A 301 -16.64 -15.31 10.03
CA ALA A 301 -17.54 -14.38 9.31
C ALA A 301 -18.48 -15.08 8.33
N GLY A 302 -18.10 -16.24 7.79
CA GLY A 302 -18.93 -17.00 6.85
C GLY A 302 -19.18 -16.36 5.48
N THR A 303 -18.66 -15.16 5.26
CA THR A 303 -18.76 -14.40 4.00
C THR A 303 -17.43 -13.80 3.61
N THR A 304 -17.14 -13.79 2.32
CA THR A 304 -15.98 -13.13 1.75
C THR A 304 -16.07 -11.62 1.96
N ALA A 305 -15.02 -11.01 2.48
CA ALA A 305 -14.93 -9.57 2.66
C ALA A 305 -13.93 -8.91 1.69
N GLY A 306 -12.85 -9.62 1.36
CA GLY A 306 -11.73 -9.09 0.59
C GLY A 306 -10.92 -8.02 1.34
N MET A 307 -9.64 -7.94 1.06
CA MET A 307 -8.78 -6.86 1.55
C MET A 307 -8.94 -5.61 0.68
N LEU A 308 -8.46 -4.47 1.17
CA LEU A 308 -8.47 -3.21 0.43
C LEU A 308 -7.71 -3.29 -0.89
N GLY A 309 -6.62 -4.06 -0.92
CA GLY A 309 -5.84 -4.23 -2.12
C GLY A 309 -4.45 -4.79 -1.87
N LEU A 310 -3.56 -4.51 -2.81
CA LEU A 310 -2.22 -5.05 -2.85
C LEU A 310 -1.21 -3.95 -3.18
N MET A 311 -0.10 -3.94 -2.47
CA MET A 311 1.03 -3.05 -2.68
C MET A 311 2.27 -3.83 -3.07
N PHE A 312 3.28 -3.19 -3.64
CA PHE A 312 4.57 -3.83 -3.87
C PHE A 312 5.75 -2.87 -3.66
N TRP A 313 6.81 -3.40 -3.09
CA TRP A 313 8.11 -2.75 -2.93
C TRP A 313 9.13 -3.38 -3.87
N ALA A 314 9.83 -2.66 -4.73
CA ALA A 314 9.73 -1.24 -4.95
C ALA A 314 9.60 -0.96 -6.45
N ALA A 315 8.83 0.04 -6.79
CA ALA A 315 8.63 0.45 -8.19
C ALA A 315 9.85 1.12 -8.81
N GLY A 316 10.75 1.66 -8.00
CA GLY A 316 11.99 2.28 -8.46
C GLY A 316 13.07 1.29 -8.91
N CYS A 317 12.77 -0.02 -8.95
CA CYS A 317 13.73 -0.99 -9.44
C CYS A 317 14.00 -0.74 -10.93
N GLN A 318 15.28 -0.56 -11.25
CA GLN A 318 15.73 -0.42 -12.62
C GLN A 318 15.68 -1.79 -13.31
N GLY A 319 15.02 -1.86 -14.44
CA GLY A 319 14.98 -3.08 -15.24
C GLY A 319 14.08 -2.91 -16.44
N THR A 320 14.37 -3.64 -17.49
CA THR A 320 13.47 -3.72 -18.62
C THR A 320 12.24 -4.51 -18.18
N HIS A 321 11.17 -3.84 -17.84
CA HIS A 321 9.85 -4.43 -17.61
C HIS A 321 9.29 -5.02 -18.93
N THR A 322 10.10 -5.86 -19.58
CA THR A 322 9.77 -6.45 -20.88
C THR A 322 8.90 -7.68 -20.77
N ALA A 323 8.88 -8.30 -19.59
CA ALA A 323 8.03 -9.44 -19.32
C ALA A 323 6.87 -8.98 -18.43
N CYS A 324 5.68 -8.95 -18.97
CA CYS A 324 4.43 -8.58 -18.29
C CYS A 324 3.98 -9.57 -17.21
N THR A 325 4.91 -10.24 -16.60
CA THR A 325 4.63 -11.26 -15.59
C THR A 325 4.92 -10.77 -14.20
N PHE A 326 5.54 -9.55 -14.08
CA PHE A 326 6.01 -9.11 -12.78
C PHE A 326 6.27 -7.59 -12.72
N PRO A 327 5.70 -6.83 -11.79
CA PRO A 327 4.53 -7.24 -11.00
C PRO A 327 3.30 -7.42 -11.90
N PRO A 328 2.29 -8.18 -11.47
CA PRO A 328 1.08 -8.38 -12.27
C PRO A 328 0.50 -7.04 -12.72
N ASN A 329 -0.13 -7.00 -13.89
CA ASN A 329 -0.65 -5.79 -14.52
C ASN A 329 0.37 -4.77 -15.02
N THR A 330 1.65 -4.95 -14.83
CA THR A 330 2.66 -3.98 -15.20
C THR A 330 3.30 -4.36 -16.52
N CYS A 331 2.66 -4.03 -17.63
CA CYS A 331 3.18 -4.33 -18.95
C CYS A 331 3.54 -3.08 -19.72
N GLN A 332 4.79 -3.01 -20.19
CA GLN A 332 5.12 -2.12 -21.29
C GLN A 332 4.68 -2.73 -22.64
N ASN A 333 4.29 -1.87 -23.60
CA ASN A 333 4.09 -2.20 -24.99
C ASN A 333 3.00 -3.24 -25.32
N GLY A 334 1.91 -3.27 -24.58
CA GLY A 334 0.76 -4.10 -24.92
C GLY A 334 0.95 -5.59 -24.76
N MET A 335 2.05 -6.01 -24.18
CA MET A 335 2.29 -7.44 -23.86
C MET A 335 1.62 -7.82 -22.54
N GLY A 336 0.35 -7.46 -22.37
CA GLY A 336 -0.37 -7.68 -21.14
C GLY A 336 -0.55 -9.16 -20.82
N VAL A 337 -0.10 -9.58 -19.67
CA VAL A 337 -0.85 -10.57 -18.91
C VAL A 337 -2.23 -9.98 -18.81
N ALA A 338 -3.19 -10.73 -19.27
CA ALA A 338 -4.54 -10.24 -19.44
C ALA A 338 -4.95 -9.36 -18.27
N ALA A 339 -5.57 -8.24 -18.58
CA ALA A 339 -6.22 -7.33 -17.62
C ALA A 339 -7.18 -8.04 -16.65
N THR A 340 -7.29 -9.33 -16.77
CA THR A 340 -8.13 -10.26 -16.01
C THR A 340 -7.46 -10.77 -14.74
N THR A 341 -6.15 -10.53 -14.52
CA THR A 341 -5.51 -11.03 -13.30
C THR A 341 -5.94 -10.22 -12.09
N PHE A 342 -6.17 -8.90 -12.28
CA PHE A 342 -6.70 -8.03 -11.22
C PHE A 342 -7.72 -7.06 -11.81
N ASN A 343 -8.89 -7.02 -11.21
CA ASN A 343 -9.91 -6.02 -11.55
C ASN A 343 -9.61 -4.74 -10.74
N ILE A 344 -8.72 -3.91 -11.28
CA ILE A 344 -8.32 -2.67 -10.64
C ILE A 344 -9.09 -1.52 -11.25
N PRO A 345 -9.89 -0.79 -10.48
CA PRO A 345 -10.55 0.40 -10.97
C PRO A 345 -9.54 1.51 -11.23
N VAL A 346 -9.65 2.13 -12.40
CA VAL A 346 -8.88 3.33 -12.78
C VAL A 346 -9.86 4.38 -13.32
N PRO A 347 -9.87 5.59 -12.81
CA PRO A 347 -9.06 6.10 -11.70
C PRO A 347 -9.40 5.40 -10.38
N MET A 348 -8.49 5.46 -9.42
CA MET A 348 -8.71 4.89 -8.10
C MET A 348 -9.97 5.49 -7.48
N PRO A 349 -10.95 4.68 -7.06
CA PRO A 349 -12.15 5.22 -6.44
C PRO A 349 -11.81 5.98 -5.15
N ALA A 350 -12.66 6.90 -4.77
CA ALA A 350 -12.61 7.45 -3.44
C ALA A 350 -12.70 6.28 -2.45
N LEU A 351 -11.72 6.16 -1.56
CA LEU A 351 -11.77 5.16 -0.49
C LEU A 351 -12.91 5.58 0.44
N ARG A 352 -13.99 4.84 0.37
CA ARG A 352 -15.09 5.02 1.33
C ARG A 352 -14.77 4.15 2.54
N PRO A 353 -14.81 4.67 3.76
CA PRO A 353 -14.86 3.85 4.95
C PRO A 353 -16.08 2.92 4.82
N GLN A 354 -15.83 1.62 4.97
CA GLN A 354 -16.94 0.65 5.10
C GLN A 354 -17.27 0.47 6.56
#